data_9b39b399158b6ca26649d3a53a58b4fb
#
_entry.id   9b39b399158b6ca26649d3a53a58b4fb
#
_cell.length_a   1.000
_cell.length_b   1.000
_cell.length_c   1.000
_cell.angle_alpha   90.00
_cell.angle_beta   90.00
_cell.angle_gamma   90.00
#
_symmetry.space_group_name_H-M   'P 1'
#
loop_
_entity.id
_entity.type
_entity.pdbx_description
1 polymer ?
#
loop_
_entity_poly.entity_id
_entity_poly.type
_entity_poly.pdbx_seq_one_letter_code
_entity_poly.pdbx_strand_id
1 'polypeptide(L)'
;SGGPVSIVNADLIREISFYTGAFPADRSGAMSSVLDFRLRDGNPDKQTYKATLGASEVSFSGNGHLSDKTTYLFSIRQSYLQLLFKALGLPFLPNFIDGQFKLKTKLSAHDELTVLGLVGIDKMKLNTDEKGEDAEYILSYLPTIHQETFTIGASYRHYAGKHVQTLTLSHNYLNNRNVKYLNNDDSSEDNLTLRLRSVEQKTTFRFENRTRLGQWTLKEGAEVNYSNYTNRTKQRILSSSSIYHTDLNIFSWGGFFSTDYISTNKRFSASAGIRTDGNNYNQEMKELWKQLSPRFSLSYDLTKQWALSGSAGLYYQLPPYTALGFKDNDGIYINKNLKYMQVLETSLGLDWHLEDRLMISAEGFLKQYGRMPLSVRDNIPLACKGDDYGTVGNEVLIPTERGRAYGIETMLRWQVPGQFNFVSSLTLFRSEFRDIPSAWDNRFILNVSGTFNLSRRWSIGGKLSYIGGAPYTPYDEDKSSLVEAWNAQGRPYYDYSKYNTERLPNFAQFDVRIDKSFYFHRCMVGFYIDIQNITGSKLKQQDVIMSTGVIENPSAPIGEQRYKMKYLKQESGTVLPSIGLTVEF
;
A
#
# COMPACT_ATOMS: atom_id res chain seq x y z
N SER A 1 -0.75 5.46 -3.89
CA SER A 1 -1.61 5.37 -5.09
C SER A 1 -2.69 4.33 -4.85
N GLY A 2 -3.94 4.73 -4.92
CA GLY A 2 -5.09 3.84 -4.79
C GLY A 2 -5.58 3.30 -6.15
N GLY A 3 -4.66 3.07 -7.11
CA GLY A 3 -5.03 2.54 -8.41
C GLY A 3 -5.44 1.07 -8.34
N PRO A 4 -6.37 0.62 -9.20
CA PRO A 4 -6.86 -0.77 -9.21
C PRO A 4 -5.83 -1.77 -9.72
N VAL A 5 -4.70 -1.32 -10.27
CA VAL A 5 -3.67 -2.14 -10.90
C VAL A 5 -2.30 -1.81 -10.29
N SER A 6 -1.54 -2.87 -9.97
CA SER A 6 -0.17 -2.70 -9.49
C SER A 6 0.75 -2.16 -10.59
N ILE A 7 1.62 -1.22 -10.24
CA ILE A 7 2.69 -0.73 -11.13
C ILE A 7 3.73 -1.82 -11.45
N VAL A 8 3.87 -2.83 -10.59
CA VAL A 8 4.77 -3.96 -10.84
C VAL A 8 4.03 -5.03 -11.64
N ASN A 9 4.55 -5.37 -12.82
CA ASN A 9 4.00 -6.44 -13.63
C ASN A 9 4.32 -7.80 -12.99
N ALA A 10 3.27 -8.58 -12.66
CA ALA A 10 3.40 -9.88 -12.03
C ALA A 10 4.22 -10.90 -12.86
N ASP A 11 4.18 -10.80 -14.19
CA ASP A 11 4.94 -11.68 -15.09
C ASP A 11 6.47 -11.56 -14.92
N LEU A 12 6.95 -10.42 -14.41
CA LEU A 12 8.37 -10.16 -14.20
C LEU A 12 8.86 -10.61 -12.82
N ILE A 13 7.96 -10.96 -11.92
CA ILE A 13 8.30 -11.32 -10.55
C ILE A 13 8.78 -12.76 -10.48
N ARG A 14 9.93 -12.97 -9.83
CA ARG A 14 10.45 -14.28 -9.47
C ARG A 14 9.95 -14.74 -8.11
N GLU A 15 9.98 -13.85 -7.13
CA GLU A 15 9.72 -14.15 -5.73
C GLU A 15 9.14 -12.92 -5.04
N ILE A 16 8.19 -13.15 -4.17
CA ILE A 16 7.66 -12.14 -3.25
C ILE A 16 7.89 -12.65 -1.84
N SER A 17 8.63 -11.89 -1.04
CA SER A 17 8.78 -12.14 0.39
C SER A 17 7.92 -11.12 1.13
N PHE A 18 6.95 -11.61 1.88
CA PHE A 18 6.07 -10.79 2.70
C PHE A 18 6.37 -11.04 4.17
N TYR A 19 6.88 -10.01 4.83
CA TYR A 19 7.14 -10.02 6.26
C TYR A 19 6.01 -9.29 6.96
N THR A 20 5.17 -10.00 7.70
CA THR A 20 4.07 -9.43 8.52
C THR A 20 4.57 -8.94 9.88
N GLY A 21 5.78 -9.31 10.22
CA GLY A 21 6.57 -8.96 11.40
C GLY A 21 7.95 -9.57 11.26
N ALA A 22 8.76 -9.52 12.29
CA ALA A 22 10.10 -10.16 12.35
C ALA A 22 11.00 -9.86 11.12
N PHE A 23 10.79 -8.74 10.45
CA PHE A 23 11.64 -8.42 9.30
C PHE A 23 13.07 -8.07 9.72
N PRO A 24 14.06 -8.53 8.93
CA PRO A 24 15.47 -8.47 9.32
C PRO A 24 16.00 -7.04 9.47
N ALA A 25 17.13 -6.88 10.16
CA ALA A 25 17.73 -5.58 10.49
C ALA A 25 18.19 -4.80 9.24
N ASP A 26 18.38 -5.46 8.11
CA ASP A 26 18.69 -4.82 6.83
C ASP A 26 17.48 -4.10 6.18
N ARG A 27 16.29 -4.16 6.79
CA ARG A 27 15.09 -3.41 6.37
C ARG A 27 14.78 -2.29 7.35
N SER A 28 14.46 -1.10 6.82
CA SER A 28 14.18 0.13 7.59
C SER A 28 12.87 0.79 7.18
N GLY A 29 12.45 1.78 7.96
CA GLY A 29 11.36 2.69 7.60
C GLY A 29 9.96 2.06 7.60
N ALA A 30 9.78 0.90 8.22
CA ALA A 30 8.51 0.22 8.36
C ALA A 30 8.26 -0.19 9.81
N MET A 31 7.00 -0.22 10.22
CA MET A 31 6.56 -0.64 11.57
C MET A 31 5.64 -1.85 11.56
N SER A 32 5.08 -2.22 10.41
CA SER A 32 4.04 -3.27 10.37
C SER A 32 4.42 -4.43 9.48
N SER A 33 4.83 -4.15 8.25
CA SER A 33 5.17 -5.18 7.28
C SER A 33 6.14 -4.66 6.22
N VAL A 34 6.82 -5.59 5.57
CA VAL A 34 7.70 -5.32 4.44
C VAL A 34 7.36 -6.29 3.31
N LEU A 35 7.19 -5.77 2.11
CA LEU A 35 6.96 -6.53 0.90
C LEU A 35 8.20 -6.40 -0.01
N ASP A 36 8.91 -7.49 -0.19
CA ASP A 36 10.13 -7.55 -0.98
C ASP A 36 9.86 -8.28 -2.30
N PHE A 37 9.93 -7.54 -3.42
CA PHE A 37 9.76 -8.09 -4.77
C PHE A 37 11.11 -8.36 -5.40
N ARG A 38 11.32 -9.59 -5.83
CA ARG A 38 12.48 -9.97 -6.63
C ARG A 38 12.07 -10.25 -8.06
N LEU A 39 12.57 -9.44 -8.99
CA LEU A 39 12.35 -9.65 -10.41
C LEU A 39 13.18 -10.82 -10.93
N ARG A 40 12.66 -11.50 -11.96
CA ARG A 40 13.41 -12.51 -12.72
C ARG A 40 14.66 -11.89 -13.33
N ASP A 41 15.62 -12.72 -13.67
CA ASP A 41 16.70 -12.35 -14.60
C ASP A 41 16.24 -12.68 -16.03
N GLY A 42 16.81 -12.01 -17.02
CA GLY A 42 16.61 -12.35 -18.42
C GLY A 42 17.14 -13.76 -18.73
N ASN A 43 16.56 -14.41 -19.70
CA ASN A 43 17.00 -15.74 -20.13
C ASN A 43 18.35 -15.64 -20.85
N PRO A 44 19.41 -16.36 -20.41
CA PRO A 44 20.71 -16.32 -21.06
C PRO A 44 20.75 -17.10 -22.39
N ASP A 45 19.81 -18.03 -22.62
CA ASP A 45 19.88 -18.98 -23.72
C ASP A 45 18.99 -18.60 -24.90
N LYS A 46 17.86 -17.91 -24.63
CA LYS A 46 16.90 -17.54 -25.67
C LYS A 46 16.21 -16.21 -25.41
N GLN A 47 15.75 -15.61 -26.48
CA GLN A 47 14.86 -14.46 -26.47
C GLN A 47 13.41 -14.95 -26.34
N THR A 48 12.60 -14.30 -25.49
CA THR A 48 11.16 -14.58 -25.35
C THR A 48 10.41 -13.27 -25.27
N TYR A 49 9.37 -13.13 -26.07
CA TYR A 49 8.50 -11.95 -26.08
C TYR A 49 7.06 -12.37 -25.82
N LYS A 50 6.34 -11.53 -25.12
CA LYS A 50 4.92 -11.74 -24.78
C LYS A 50 4.15 -10.47 -25.07
N ALA A 51 3.13 -10.58 -25.91
CA ALA A 51 2.17 -9.52 -26.18
C ALA A 51 0.81 -9.92 -25.62
N THR A 52 0.13 -9.02 -24.94
CA THR A 52 -1.23 -9.23 -24.42
C THR A 52 -2.14 -8.11 -24.90
N LEU A 53 -3.31 -8.47 -25.41
CA LEU A 53 -4.39 -7.57 -25.76
C LEU A 53 -5.62 -7.97 -24.95
N GLY A 54 -5.95 -7.18 -23.95
CA GLY A 54 -7.12 -7.40 -23.09
C GLY A 54 -8.21 -6.37 -23.34
N ALA A 55 -9.36 -6.54 -22.69
CA ALA A 55 -10.47 -5.59 -22.77
C ALA A 55 -10.16 -4.24 -22.09
N SER A 56 -9.18 -4.21 -21.17
CA SER A 56 -8.82 -3.03 -20.39
C SER A 56 -7.40 -2.54 -20.59
N GLU A 57 -6.51 -3.36 -21.18
CA GLU A 57 -5.10 -3.02 -21.33
C GLU A 57 -4.44 -3.74 -22.51
N VAL A 58 -3.37 -3.14 -23.00
CA VAL A 58 -2.39 -3.77 -23.88
C VAL A 58 -1.04 -3.80 -23.19
N SER A 59 -0.32 -4.90 -23.34
CA SER A 59 1.03 -5.04 -22.78
C SER A 59 1.99 -5.73 -23.75
N PHE A 60 3.25 -5.35 -23.62
CA PHE A 60 4.34 -6.01 -24.33
C PHE A 60 5.51 -6.19 -23.36
N SER A 61 6.04 -7.38 -23.27
CA SER A 61 7.18 -7.70 -22.43
C SER A 61 8.16 -8.61 -23.16
N GLY A 62 9.40 -8.56 -22.74
CA GLY A 62 10.43 -9.40 -23.29
C GLY A 62 11.50 -9.73 -22.27
N ASN A 63 12.14 -10.86 -22.44
CA ASN A 63 13.30 -11.26 -21.69
C ASN A 63 14.26 -12.04 -22.58
N GLY A 64 15.55 -11.94 -22.28
CA GLY A 64 16.59 -12.55 -23.07
C GLY A 64 17.99 -12.06 -22.70
N HIS A 65 18.89 -12.13 -23.65
CA HIS A 65 20.26 -11.68 -23.50
C HIS A 65 20.65 -10.73 -24.63
N LEU A 66 21.49 -9.74 -24.29
CA LEU A 66 22.15 -8.85 -25.25
C LEU A 66 23.52 -9.38 -25.64
N SER A 67 24.15 -10.15 -24.76
CA SER A 67 25.43 -10.83 -24.95
C SER A 67 25.54 -12.00 -23.97
N ASP A 68 26.59 -12.80 -24.08
CA ASP A 68 26.88 -13.92 -23.16
C ASP A 68 27.01 -13.48 -21.69
N LYS A 69 27.23 -12.19 -21.45
CA LYS A 69 27.42 -11.61 -20.11
C LYS A 69 26.24 -10.78 -19.64
N THR A 70 25.34 -10.37 -20.54
CA THR A 70 24.31 -9.38 -20.25
C THR A 70 22.93 -9.91 -20.60
N THR A 71 22.07 -9.99 -19.59
CA THR A 71 20.65 -10.33 -19.74
C THR A 71 19.76 -9.14 -19.52
N TYR A 72 18.59 -9.14 -20.11
CA TYR A 72 17.59 -8.09 -19.97
C TYR A 72 16.20 -8.65 -19.71
N LEU A 73 15.39 -7.82 -19.09
CA LEU A 73 13.97 -8.03 -18.85
C LEU A 73 13.27 -6.69 -18.96
N PHE A 74 12.15 -6.60 -19.67
CA PHE A 74 11.36 -5.37 -19.74
C PHE A 74 9.86 -5.68 -19.87
N SER A 75 9.04 -4.69 -19.51
CA SER A 75 7.59 -4.68 -19.72
C SER A 75 7.10 -3.25 -19.92
N ILE A 76 6.16 -3.08 -20.83
CA ILE A 76 5.40 -1.84 -21.04
C ILE A 76 3.93 -2.21 -21.07
N ARG A 77 3.10 -1.47 -20.31
CA ARG A 77 1.65 -1.65 -20.29
C ARG A 77 0.96 -0.31 -20.48
N GLN A 78 -0.11 -0.31 -21.25
CA GLN A 78 -1.00 0.81 -21.44
C GLN A 78 -2.43 0.36 -21.16
N SER A 79 -3.07 1.01 -20.20
CA SER A 79 -4.47 0.80 -19.90
C SER A 79 -5.37 1.68 -20.77
N TYR A 80 -6.53 1.17 -21.11
CA TYR A 80 -7.68 1.92 -21.61
C TYR A 80 -8.95 1.61 -20.80
N LEU A 81 -8.75 1.40 -19.50
CA LEU A 81 -9.78 1.06 -18.52
C LEU A 81 -10.90 2.11 -18.47
N GLN A 82 -10.58 3.38 -18.81
CA GLN A 82 -11.57 4.45 -18.92
C GLN A 82 -12.69 4.13 -19.94
N LEU A 83 -12.42 3.36 -20.99
CA LEU A 83 -13.45 2.97 -21.98
C LEU A 83 -14.44 1.98 -21.37
N LEU A 84 -13.92 0.99 -20.62
CA LEU A 84 -14.74 0.03 -19.90
C LEU A 84 -15.57 0.72 -18.82
N PHE A 85 -14.97 1.61 -18.04
CA PHE A 85 -15.65 2.34 -16.96
C PHE A 85 -16.74 3.28 -17.50
N LYS A 86 -16.47 3.94 -18.61
CA LYS A 86 -17.49 4.75 -19.29
C LYS A 86 -18.65 3.89 -19.80
N ALA A 87 -18.38 2.72 -20.36
CA ALA A 87 -19.41 1.79 -20.81
C ALA A 87 -20.25 1.21 -19.67
N LEU A 88 -19.68 1.13 -18.46
CA LEU A 88 -20.35 0.66 -17.24
C LEU A 88 -21.07 1.79 -16.47
N GLY A 89 -21.05 3.03 -16.97
CA GLY A 89 -21.69 4.17 -16.32
C GLY A 89 -21.04 4.60 -15.02
N LEU A 90 -19.71 4.45 -14.89
CA LEU A 90 -19.00 4.84 -13.68
C LEU A 90 -18.61 6.33 -13.70
N PRO A 91 -18.67 7.05 -12.57
CA PRO A 91 -18.40 8.49 -12.50
C PRO A 91 -16.93 8.86 -12.60
N PHE A 92 -16.02 7.89 -12.72
CA PHE A 92 -14.57 8.10 -12.81
C PHE A 92 -13.94 7.22 -13.89
N LEU A 93 -12.91 7.75 -14.54
CA LEU A 93 -12.31 7.18 -15.75
C LEU A 93 -10.79 7.04 -15.57
N PRO A 94 -10.31 5.93 -14.97
CA PRO A 94 -8.89 5.69 -14.74
C PRO A 94 -8.18 5.28 -16.03
N ASN A 95 -6.94 5.72 -16.16
CA ASN A 95 -6.02 5.34 -17.23
C ASN A 95 -4.61 5.29 -16.67
N PHE A 96 -3.80 4.32 -17.06
CA PHE A 96 -2.40 4.26 -16.69
C PHE A 96 -1.51 3.80 -17.84
N ILE A 97 -0.26 4.21 -17.78
CA ILE A 97 0.86 3.63 -18.53
C ILE A 97 1.98 3.34 -17.56
N ASP A 98 2.58 2.18 -17.66
CA ASP A 98 3.76 1.83 -16.90
C ASP A 98 4.80 1.11 -17.74
N GLY A 99 6.04 1.22 -17.27
CA GLY A 99 7.18 0.56 -17.87
C GLY A 99 8.17 0.09 -16.81
N GLN A 100 8.80 -1.05 -17.06
CA GLN A 100 9.80 -1.64 -16.20
C GLN A 100 10.92 -2.24 -17.02
N PHE A 101 12.14 -2.15 -16.52
CA PHE A 101 13.28 -2.87 -17.10
C PHE A 101 14.26 -3.32 -16.03
N LYS A 102 15.00 -4.38 -16.33
CA LYS A 102 16.14 -4.85 -15.56
C LYS A 102 17.23 -5.31 -16.53
N LEU A 103 18.43 -4.79 -16.33
CA LEU A 103 19.64 -5.23 -17.01
C LEU A 103 20.58 -5.83 -15.97
N LYS A 104 21.13 -6.99 -16.26
CA LYS A 104 22.10 -7.66 -15.41
C LYS A 104 23.31 -8.04 -16.23
N THR A 105 24.50 -7.55 -15.84
CA THR A 105 25.75 -7.75 -16.55
C THR A 105 26.80 -8.35 -15.63
N LYS A 106 27.43 -9.43 -16.05
CA LYS A 106 28.65 -9.97 -15.44
C LYS A 106 29.85 -9.18 -15.97
N LEU A 107 30.43 -8.30 -15.15
CA LEU A 107 31.57 -7.51 -15.50
C LEU A 107 32.84 -8.35 -15.49
N SER A 108 32.96 -9.27 -14.52
CA SER A 108 34.03 -10.25 -14.38
C SER A 108 33.50 -11.57 -13.79
N ALA A 109 34.39 -12.51 -13.46
CA ALA A 109 34.03 -13.72 -12.73
C ALA A 109 33.53 -13.43 -11.30
N HIS A 110 33.89 -12.27 -10.74
CA HIS A 110 33.60 -11.86 -9.37
C HIS A 110 32.69 -10.63 -9.26
N ASP A 111 32.36 -9.99 -10.39
CA ASP A 111 31.69 -8.70 -10.40
C ASP A 111 30.43 -8.73 -11.25
N GLU A 112 29.35 -8.25 -10.69
CA GLU A 112 28.03 -8.20 -11.30
C GLU A 112 27.41 -6.81 -11.11
N LEU A 113 26.87 -6.25 -12.17
CA LEU A 113 26.11 -5.00 -12.15
C LEU A 113 24.66 -5.29 -12.54
N THR A 114 23.73 -4.83 -11.74
CA THR A 114 22.31 -4.86 -12.05
C THR A 114 21.77 -3.43 -12.09
N VAL A 115 21.10 -3.06 -13.17
CA VAL A 115 20.38 -1.79 -13.29
C VAL A 115 18.90 -2.11 -13.48
N LEU A 116 18.05 -1.43 -12.74
CA LEU A 116 16.60 -1.56 -12.89
C LEU A 116 15.92 -0.21 -12.90
N GLY A 117 14.81 -0.15 -13.60
CA GLY A 117 13.95 1.03 -13.66
C GLY A 117 12.48 0.67 -13.66
N LEU A 118 11.69 1.57 -13.11
CA LEU A 118 10.24 1.48 -13.01
C LEU A 118 9.68 2.87 -13.24
N VAL A 119 8.70 3.00 -14.13
CA VAL A 119 7.98 4.26 -14.39
C VAL A 119 6.49 3.98 -14.44
N GLY A 120 5.69 4.90 -13.94
CA GLY A 120 4.22 4.84 -14.01
C GLY A 120 3.62 6.24 -14.08
N ILE A 121 2.58 6.36 -14.90
CA ILE A 121 1.75 7.55 -15.00
C ILE A 121 0.30 7.11 -14.88
N ASP A 122 -0.34 7.58 -13.80
CA ASP A 122 -1.75 7.32 -13.53
C ASP A 122 -2.56 8.60 -13.72
N LYS A 123 -3.70 8.47 -14.37
CA LYS A 123 -4.64 9.57 -14.58
C LYS A 123 -6.05 9.08 -14.27
N MET A 124 -6.79 9.88 -13.52
CA MET A 124 -8.22 9.67 -13.29
C MET A 124 -8.97 10.94 -13.66
N LYS A 125 -9.80 10.85 -14.68
CA LYS A 125 -10.74 11.90 -15.09
C LYS A 125 -12.10 11.62 -14.50
N LEU A 126 -12.95 12.64 -14.43
CA LEU A 126 -14.34 12.50 -14.02
C LEU A 126 -15.22 12.27 -15.25
N ASN A 127 -16.25 11.43 -15.10
CA ASN A 127 -17.29 11.21 -16.11
C ASN A 127 -18.51 12.05 -15.74
N THR A 128 -18.49 13.32 -16.11
CA THR A 128 -19.55 14.30 -15.79
C THR A 128 -20.83 14.09 -16.60
N ASP A 129 -20.83 13.14 -17.55
CA ASP A 129 -22.02 12.77 -18.32
C ASP A 129 -23.00 11.90 -17.52
N GLU A 130 -22.49 11.20 -16.47
CA GLU A 130 -23.30 10.35 -15.62
C GLU A 130 -24.26 11.17 -14.76
N LYS A 131 -25.49 10.67 -14.66
CA LYS A 131 -26.59 11.30 -13.93
C LYS A 131 -27.12 10.35 -12.86
N GLY A 132 -27.75 10.93 -11.86
CA GLY A 132 -28.29 10.23 -10.71
C GLY A 132 -27.67 10.70 -9.41
N GLU A 133 -28.42 10.60 -8.32
CA GLU A 133 -28.01 11.17 -7.01
C GLU A 133 -26.66 10.61 -6.54
N ASP A 134 -26.40 9.31 -6.71
CA ASP A 134 -25.13 8.67 -6.32
C ASP A 134 -23.94 9.18 -7.16
N ALA A 135 -24.12 9.24 -8.49
CA ALA A 135 -23.09 9.72 -9.40
C ALA A 135 -22.79 11.21 -9.14
N GLU A 136 -23.84 12.03 -9.02
CA GLU A 136 -23.72 13.47 -8.72
C GLU A 136 -23.02 13.71 -7.38
N TYR A 137 -23.34 12.91 -6.34
CA TYR A 137 -22.66 12.99 -5.07
C TYR A 137 -21.17 12.65 -5.19
N ILE A 138 -20.82 11.52 -5.83
CA ILE A 138 -19.42 11.14 -6.05
C ILE A 138 -18.69 12.23 -6.85
N LEU A 139 -19.30 12.72 -7.91
CA LEU A 139 -18.77 13.80 -8.73
C LEU A 139 -18.64 15.13 -7.95
N SER A 140 -19.40 15.34 -6.87
CA SER A 140 -19.30 16.54 -6.06
C SER A 140 -18.01 16.65 -5.28
N TYR A 141 -17.44 15.54 -4.79
CA TYR A 141 -16.24 15.53 -3.94
C TYR A 141 -15.00 14.94 -4.62
N LEU A 142 -15.16 14.03 -5.57
CA LEU A 142 -14.05 13.34 -6.21
C LEU A 142 -13.21 14.32 -7.08
N PRO A 143 -11.89 14.44 -6.83
CA PRO A 143 -11.02 15.25 -7.69
C PRO A 143 -10.61 14.52 -8.97
N THR A 144 -10.10 15.25 -9.94
CA THR A 144 -9.22 14.67 -10.97
C THR A 144 -7.86 14.37 -10.33
N ILE A 145 -7.28 13.23 -10.68
CA ILE A 145 -6.00 12.77 -10.14
C ILE A 145 -5.01 12.57 -11.28
N HIS A 146 -3.79 13.06 -11.09
CA HIS A 146 -2.66 12.80 -11.97
C HIS A 146 -1.44 12.47 -11.11
N GLN A 147 -0.92 11.26 -11.26
CA GLN A 147 0.24 10.78 -10.55
C GLN A 147 1.32 10.34 -11.53
N GLU A 148 2.55 10.78 -11.27
CA GLU A 148 3.75 10.38 -11.99
C GLU A 148 4.74 9.79 -10.99
N THR A 149 5.28 8.62 -11.30
CA THR A 149 6.29 8.00 -10.45
C THR A 149 7.39 7.38 -11.30
N PHE A 150 8.63 7.47 -10.85
CA PHE A 150 9.70 6.66 -11.39
C PHE A 150 10.69 6.26 -10.28
N THR A 151 11.30 5.13 -10.50
CA THR A 151 12.44 4.63 -9.70
C THR A 151 13.49 4.15 -10.66
N ILE A 152 14.73 4.55 -10.43
CA ILE A 152 15.90 3.99 -11.11
C ILE A 152 16.93 3.60 -10.05
N GLY A 153 17.58 2.46 -10.24
CA GLY A 153 18.63 2.00 -9.32
C GLY A 153 19.66 1.13 -10.01
N ALA A 154 20.88 1.22 -9.49
CA ALA A 154 21.99 0.38 -9.86
C ALA A 154 22.56 -0.32 -8.62
N SER A 155 22.84 -1.60 -8.74
CA SER A 155 23.42 -2.44 -7.69
C SER A 155 24.65 -3.15 -8.23
N TYR A 156 25.80 -2.82 -7.68
CA TYR A 156 27.06 -3.49 -7.97
C TYR A 156 27.34 -4.53 -6.88
N ARG A 157 27.65 -5.75 -7.29
CA ARG A 157 27.93 -6.87 -6.38
C ARG A 157 29.31 -7.45 -6.67
N HIS A 158 30.11 -7.57 -5.62
CA HIS A 158 31.42 -8.19 -5.63
C HIS A 158 31.46 -9.46 -4.82
N TYR A 159 31.93 -10.56 -5.40
CA TYR A 159 32.06 -11.86 -4.78
C TYR A 159 33.52 -12.13 -4.41
N ALA A 160 33.83 -12.11 -3.13
CA ALA A 160 35.18 -12.29 -2.59
C ALA A 160 35.21 -13.50 -1.62
N GLY A 161 35.27 -14.69 -2.15
CA GLY A 161 35.31 -15.93 -1.38
C GLY A 161 34.05 -16.13 -0.51
N LYS A 162 34.18 -15.93 0.80
CA LYS A 162 33.06 -16.04 1.77
C LYS A 162 32.21 -14.77 1.86
N HIS A 163 32.67 -13.68 1.25
CA HIS A 163 32.04 -12.36 1.32
C HIS A 163 31.27 -12.05 0.04
N VAL A 164 30.13 -11.41 0.18
CA VAL A 164 29.40 -10.79 -0.93
C VAL A 164 29.15 -9.34 -0.55
N GLN A 165 29.80 -8.43 -1.23
CA GLN A 165 29.65 -6.99 -1.02
C GLN A 165 28.69 -6.43 -2.06
N THR A 166 27.79 -5.57 -1.63
CA THR A 166 26.80 -4.94 -2.52
C THR A 166 26.77 -3.44 -2.28
N LEU A 167 26.97 -2.68 -3.34
CA LEU A 167 26.75 -1.24 -3.36
C LEU A 167 25.49 -0.95 -4.16
N THR A 168 24.58 -0.18 -3.62
CA THR A 168 23.34 0.20 -4.29
C THR A 168 23.18 1.72 -4.28
N LEU A 169 22.89 2.27 -5.45
CA LEU A 169 22.44 3.65 -5.61
C LEU A 169 21.08 3.65 -6.27
N SER A 170 20.12 4.36 -5.68
CA SER A 170 18.78 4.47 -6.25
C SER A 170 18.20 5.87 -6.08
N HIS A 171 17.30 6.23 -6.98
CA HIS A 171 16.54 7.46 -6.93
C HIS A 171 15.07 7.18 -7.22
N ASN A 172 14.20 7.68 -6.34
CA ASN A 172 12.75 7.59 -6.46
C ASN A 172 12.16 8.99 -6.61
N TYR A 173 11.15 9.10 -7.44
CA TYR A 173 10.37 10.31 -7.66
C TYR A 173 8.89 9.98 -7.68
N LEU A 174 8.09 10.78 -6.98
CA LEU A 174 6.62 10.70 -6.96
C LEU A 174 6.05 12.11 -7.03
N ASN A 175 5.15 12.36 -7.97
CA ASN A 175 4.44 13.63 -8.12
C ASN A 175 2.94 13.36 -8.17
N ASN A 176 2.21 13.86 -7.18
CA ASN A 176 0.76 13.75 -7.08
C ASN A 176 0.13 15.11 -7.34
N ARG A 177 -0.93 15.14 -8.16
CA ARG A 177 -1.75 16.32 -8.43
C ARG A 177 -3.22 15.95 -8.33
N ASN A 178 -3.92 16.57 -7.39
CA ASN A 178 -5.38 16.46 -7.27
C ASN A 178 -6.00 17.84 -7.51
N VAL A 179 -7.02 17.89 -8.37
CA VAL A 179 -7.71 19.14 -8.67
C VAL A 179 -9.21 18.92 -8.63
N LYS A 180 -9.91 19.82 -7.95
CA LYS A 180 -11.36 19.82 -7.84
C LYS A 180 -11.91 21.21 -8.04
N TYR A 181 -12.93 21.33 -8.86
CA TYR A 181 -13.71 22.54 -9.05
C TYR A 181 -15.15 22.33 -8.56
N LEU A 182 -15.77 23.37 -8.07
CA LEU A 182 -17.17 23.40 -7.68
C LEU A 182 -18.04 23.03 -8.90
N ASN A 183 -18.96 22.09 -8.74
CA ASN A 183 -19.80 21.55 -9.82
C ASN A 183 -19.01 21.02 -11.03
N ASN A 184 -17.72 20.72 -10.87
CA ASN A 184 -16.79 20.33 -11.94
C ASN A 184 -16.63 21.37 -13.05
N ASP A 185 -16.92 22.63 -12.75
CA ASP A 185 -16.78 23.76 -13.67
C ASP A 185 -15.38 24.39 -13.54
N ASP A 186 -14.50 24.08 -14.48
CA ASP A 186 -13.12 24.57 -14.55
C ASP A 186 -12.97 25.86 -15.37
N SER A 187 -14.09 26.49 -15.75
CA SER A 187 -14.09 27.74 -16.54
C SER A 187 -13.51 28.95 -15.78
N SER A 188 -13.49 28.89 -14.43
CA SER A 188 -12.96 29.96 -13.58
C SER A 188 -12.16 29.39 -12.39
N GLU A 189 -11.05 30.06 -12.05
CA GLU A 189 -10.29 29.77 -10.82
C GLU A 189 -11.10 30.04 -9.54
N ASP A 190 -12.16 30.85 -9.63
CA ASP A 190 -13.07 31.08 -8.50
C ASP A 190 -13.87 29.82 -8.11
N ASN A 191 -14.01 28.88 -9.03
CA ASN A 191 -14.63 27.57 -8.77
C ASN A 191 -13.66 26.56 -8.15
N LEU A 192 -12.38 26.88 -8.02
CA LEU A 192 -11.38 25.97 -7.45
C LEU A 192 -11.66 25.70 -5.98
N THR A 193 -11.92 24.44 -5.64
CA THR A 193 -12.14 23.97 -4.27
C THR A 193 -10.94 23.22 -3.70
N LEU A 194 -10.21 22.48 -4.55
CA LEU A 194 -8.98 21.79 -4.16
C LEU A 194 -7.95 21.86 -5.29
N ARG A 195 -6.74 22.29 -4.97
CA ARG A 195 -5.56 22.07 -5.79
C ARG A 195 -4.44 21.61 -4.88
N LEU A 196 -4.07 20.34 -5.03
CA LEU A 196 -2.96 19.71 -4.33
C LEU A 196 -1.89 19.34 -5.35
N ARG A 197 -0.65 19.70 -5.04
CA ARG A 197 0.52 19.17 -5.70
C ARG A 197 1.55 18.78 -4.65
N SER A 198 1.87 17.50 -4.57
CA SER A 198 2.97 17.01 -3.72
C SER A 198 4.02 16.28 -4.55
N VAL A 199 5.27 16.58 -4.26
CA VAL A 199 6.42 15.91 -4.88
C VAL A 199 7.28 15.31 -3.78
N GLU A 200 7.57 14.02 -3.91
CA GLU A 200 8.49 13.30 -3.04
C GLU A 200 9.65 12.77 -3.86
N GLN A 201 10.86 13.01 -3.41
CA GLN A 201 12.07 12.48 -4.00
C GLN A 201 12.94 11.86 -2.92
N LYS A 202 13.57 10.74 -3.24
CA LYS A 202 14.50 10.10 -2.33
C LYS A 202 15.65 9.48 -3.10
N THR A 203 16.87 9.89 -2.77
CA THR A 203 18.12 9.26 -3.25
C THR A 203 18.71 8.44 -2.12
N THR A 204 19.02 7.19 -2.38
CA THR A 204 19.58 6.25 -1.40
C THR A 204 20.92 5.74 -1.91
N PHE A 205 21.93 5.83 -1.07
CA PHE A 205 23.19 5.10 -1.23
C PHE A 205 23.32 4.10 -0.09
N ARG A 206 23.57 2.82 -0.42
CA ARG A 206 23.63 1.72 0.54
C ARG A 206 24.81 0.82 0.24
N PHE A 207 25.54 0.48 1.29
CA PHE A 207 26.56 -0.57 1.30
C PHE A 207 26.09 -1.71 2.20
N GLU A 208 26.36 -2.93 1.75
CA GLU A 208 26.00 -4.15 2.47
C GLU A 208 27.11 -5.20 2.23
N ASN A 209 27.56 -5.85 3.30
CA ASN A 209 28.43 -7.01 3.23
C ASN A 209 27.75 -8.21 3.87
N ARG A 210 27.83 -9.35 3.20
CA ARG A 210 27.33 -10.64 3.69
C ARG A 210 28.49 -11.63 3.73
N THR A 211 28.70 -12.23 4.92
CA THR A 211 29.79 -13.18 5.15
C THR A 211 29.23 -14.53 5.58
N ARG A 212 29.64 -15.61 4.94
CA ARG A 212 29.28 -16.99 5.34
C ARG A 212 30.41 -17.66 6.10
N LEU A 213 30.13 -18.10 7.33
CA LEU A 213 31.07 -18.75 8.24
C LEU A 213 30.45 -20.07 8.73
N GLY A 214 30.48 -21.09 7.91
CA GLY A 214 29.87 -22.39 8.22
C GLY A 214 28.36 -22.27 8.39
N GLN A 215 27.88 -22.46 9.60
CA GLN A 215 26.47 -22.38 10.00
C GLN A 215 25.98 -20.94 10.23
N TRP A 216 26.88 -19.99 10.28
CA TRP A 216 26.59 -18.57 10.50
C TRP A 216 26.61 -17.79 9.21
N THR A 217 25.67 -16.87 9.07
CA THR A 217 25.69 -15.83 8.06
C THR A 217 25.64 -14.48 8.76
N LEU A 218 26.69 -13.68 8.58
CA LEU A 218 26.75 -12.32 9.10
C LEU A 218 26.34 -11.35 8.00
N LYS A 219 25.58 -10.31 8.33
CA LYS A 219 25.23 -9.21 7.43
C LYS A 219 25.45 -7.91 8.18
N GLU A 220 26.12 -6.99 7.52
CA GLU A 220 26.38 -5.66 8.04
C GLU A 220 26.23 -4.64 6.91
N GLY A 221 25.81 -3.45 7.25
CA GLY A 221 25.67 -2.42 6.25
C GLY A 221 25.34 -1.07 6.81
N ALA A 222 25.44 -0.09 5.93
CA ALA A 222 25.09 1.29 6.19
C ALA A 222 24.36 1.88 5.00
N GLU A 223 23.51 2.86 5.26
CA GLU A 223 22.81 3.61 4.23
C GLU A 223 22.72 5.09 4.57
N VAL A 224 22.72 5.91 3.54
CA VAL A 224 22.41 7.32 3.62
C VAL A 224 21.33 7.66 2.62
N ASN A 225 20.42 8.51 3.04
CA ASN A 225 19.28 8.92 2.22
C ASN A 225 19.17 10.44 2.22
N TYR A 226 18.92 11.01 1.06
CA TYR A 226 18.47 12.39 0.93
C TYR A 226 17.04 12.39 0.40
N SER A 227 16.13 12.96 1.19
CA SER A 227 14.71 13.07 0.86
C SER A 227 14.33 14.53 0.74
N ASN A 228 13.63 14.87 -0.33
CA ASN A 228 12.99 16.16 -0.54
C ASN A 228 11.49 15.94 -0.68
N TYR A 229 10.70 16.68 0.09
CA TYR A 229 9.26 16.70 0.01
C TYR A 229 8.77 18.12 -0.16
N THR A 230 8.05 18.38 -1.24
CA THR A 230 7.36 19.65 -1.45
C THR A 230 5.85 19.39 -1.54
N ASN A 231 5.07 20.23 -0.87
CA ASN A 231 3.61 20.19 -0.98
C ASN A 231 3.08 21.61 -1.11
N ARG A 232 2.17 21.79 -2.05
CA ARG A 232 1.40 23.01 -2.28
C ARG A 232 -0.05 22.63 -2.40
N THR A 233 -0.81 22.84 -1.32
CA THR A 233 -2.24 22.56 -1.28
C THR A 233 -3.00 23.85 -1.00
N LYS A 234 -3.96 24.14 -1.87
CA LYS A 234 -4.98 25.16 -1.65
C LYS A 234 -6.32 24.44 -1.60
N GLN A 235 -7.01 24.58 -0.49
CA GLN A 235 -8.33 23.98 -0.28
C GLN A 235 -9.30 25.05 0.20
N ARG A 236 -10.48 25.12 -0.41
CA ARG A 236 -11.56 25.99 -0.03
C ARG A 236 -12.77 25.15 0.37
N ILE A 237 -13.28 25.40 1.55
CA ILE A 237 -14.52 24.82 2.05
C ILE A 237 -15.44 26.01 2.34
N LEU A 238 -16.44 26.21 1.48
CA LEU A 238 -17.36 27.36 1.53
C LEU A 238 -16.61 28.70 1.65
N SER A 239 -16.70 29.36 2.80
CA SER A 239 -16.05 30.67 3.08
C SER A 239 -14.63 30.58 3.63
N SER A 240 -14.16 29.38 3.98
CA SER A 240 -12.82 29.16 4.55
C SER A 240 -11.85 28.68 3.50
N SER A 241 -10.69 29.33 3.40
CA SER A 241 -9.58 28.90 2.55
C SER A 241 -8.41 28.46 3.42
N SER A 242 -7.92 27.27 3.17
CA SER A 242 -6.75 26.68 3.82
C SER A 242 -5.63 26.57 2.78
N ILE A 243 -4.45 27.03 3.15
CA ILE A 243 -3.23 26.92 2.33
C ILE A 243 -2.21 26.13 3.15
N TYR A 244 -1.71 25.03 2.57
CA TYR A 244 -0.58 24.31 3.10
C TYR A 244 0.57 24.36 2.10
N HIS A 245 1.70 24.89 2.54
CA HIS A 245 2.90 25.00 1.71
C HIS A 245 4.12 24.56 2.51
N THR A 246 4.84 23.58 2.01
CA THR A 246 6.09 23.14 2.63
C THR A 246 7.14 22.74 1.59
N ASP A 247 8.40 22.86 1.98
CA ASP A 247 9.57 22.36 1.29
C ASP A 247 10.48 21.77 2.38
N LEU A 248 10.45 20.44 2.52
CA LEU A 248 11.11 19.70 3.58
C LEU A 248 12.27 18.89 3.01
N ASN A 249 13.47 19.12 3.55
CA ASN A 249 14.66 18.38 3.19
C ASN A 249 15.14 17.58 4.40
N ILE A 250 15.27 16.26 4.24
CA ILE A 250 15.73 15.35 5.29
C ILE A 250 16.91 14.55 4.76
N PHE A 251 18.04 14.70 5.45
CA PHE A 251 19.19 13.82 5.30
C PHE A 251 19.16 12.78 6.42
N SER A 252 19.10 11.50 6.05
CA SER A 252 19.04 10.38 6.98
C SER A 252 20.23 9.46 6.78
N TRP A 253 20.63 8.82 7.87
CA TRP A 253 21.68 7.81 7.87
C TRP A 253 21.30 6.67 8.81
N GLY A 254 21.80 5.47 8.54
CA GLY A 254 21.53 4.32 9.37
C GLY A 254 22.56 3.22 9.14
N GLY A 255 22.63 2.32 10.09
CA GLY A 255 23.48 1.14 10.00
C GLY A 255 22.83 -0.05 10.70
N PHE A 256 23.25 -1.24 10.28
CA PHE A 256 22.75 -2.49 10.84
C PHE A 256 23.83 -3.55 10.89
N PHE A 257 23.64 -4.46 11.83
CA PHE A 257 24.36 -5.71 11.93
C PHE A 257 23.36 -6.82 12.23
N SER A 258 23.48 -7.96 11.58
CA SER A 258 22.68 -9.14 11.90
C SER A 258 23.46 -10.42 11.70
N THR A 259 23.04 -11.46 12.39
CA THR A 259 23.57 -12.80 12.27
C THR A 259 22.43 -13.79 12.17
N ASP A 260 22.55 -14.69 11.18
CA ASP A 260 21.66 -15.84 11.03
C ASP A 260 22.45 -17.10 11.35
N TYR A 261 21.87 -17.97 12.15
CA TYR A 261 22.43 -19.28 12.51
C TYR A 261 21.50 -20.39 12.06
N ILE A 262 22.05 -21.44 11.45
CA ILE A 262 21.33 -22.65 11.11
C ILE A 262 22.12 -23.83 11.68
N SER A 263 21.48 -24.64 12.53
CA SER A 263 22.11 -25.83 13.12
C SER A 263 22.49 -26.87 12.07
N THR A 264 23.48 -27.71 12.35
CA THR A 264 23.98 -28.76 11.44
C THR A 264 22.89 -29.71 10.97
N ASN A 265 21.97 -30.05 11.86
CA ASN A 265 20.82 -30.91 11.55
C ASN A 265 19.66 -30.16 10.91
N LYS A 266 19.81 -28.84 10.66
CA LYS A 266 18.82 -27.93 10.08
C LYS A 266 17.49 -27.81 10.83
N ARG A 267 17.39 -28.36 12.05
CA ARG A 267 16.16 -28.31 12.86
C ARG A 267 15.99 -27.01 13.63
N PHE A 268 17.07 -26.29 13.87
CA PHE A 268 17.05 -25.02 14.58
C PHE A 268 17.64 -23.92 13.72
N SER A 269 16.93 -22.82 13.62
CA SER A 269 17.42 -21.58 13.03
C SER A 269 17.11 -20.40 13.95
N ALA A 270 18.03 -19.45 14.01
CA ALA A 270 17.87 -18.22 14.77
C ALA A 270 18.45 -17.05 13.99
N SER A 271 17.83 -15.89 14.11
CA SER A 271 18.32 -14.63 13.59
C SER A 271 18.31 -13.59 14.70
N ALA A 272 19.41 -12.86 14.83
CA ALA A 272 19.51 -11.73 15.73
C ALA A 272 20.10 -10.54 14.98
N GLY A 273 19.55 -9.36 15.19
CA GLY A 273 20.03 -8.16 14.53
C GLY A 273 19.80 -6.91 15.35
N ILE A 274 20.56 -5.89 15.02
CA ILE A 274 20.41 -4.56 15.59
C ILE A 274 20.53 -3.54 14.46
N ARG A 275 19.69 -2.54 14.51
CA ARG A 275 19.72 -1.42 13.59
C ARG A 275 19.58 -0.11 14.34
N THR A 276 20.11 0.94 13.79
CA THR A 276 19.83 2.29 14.23
C THR A 276 19.75 3.23 13.04
N ASP A 277 18.86 4.20 13.14
CA ASP A 277 18.61 5.23 12.12
C ASP A 277 18.60 6.61 12.76
N GLY A 278 19.06 7.61 12.03
CA GLY A 278 19.02 9.00 12.44
C GLY A 278 18.77 9.93 11.26
N ASN A 279 18.41 11.18 11.55
CA ASN A 279 18.25 12.22 10.54
C ASN A 279 18.49 13.61 11.12
N ASN A 280 18.50 14.60 10.24
CA ASN A 280 18.79 16.01 10.59
C ASN A 280 17.53 16.84 10.93
N TYR A 281 16.35 16.23 11.09
CA TYR A 281 15.11 16.98 11.34
C TYR A 281 15.12 17.71 12.67
N ASN A 282 15.48 17.04 13.75
CA ASN A 282 15.64 17.60 15.08
C ASN A 282 16.73 16.88 15.89
N GLN A 283 17.05 17.39 17.08
CA GLN A 283 18.10 16.81 17.91
C GLN A 283 17.77 15.40 18.38
N GLU A 284 16.51 15.12 18.72
CA GLU A 284 16.10 13.79 19.18
C GLU A 284 16.24 12.73 18.10
N MET A 285 15.86 13.05 16.86
CA MET A 285 15.97 12.13 15.72
C MET A 285 17.41 11.98 15.22
N LYS A 286 18.31 12.87 15.59
CA LYS A 286 19.73 12.80 15.27
C LYS A 286 20.49 11.80 16.14
N GLU A 287 20.03 11.58 17.37
CA GLU A 287 20.71 10.74 18.36
C GLU A 287 20.42 9.25 18.12
N LEU A 288 21.39 8.54 17.56
CA LEU A 288 21.25 7.14 17.11
C LEU A 288 20.78 6.16 18.20
N TRP A 289 21.20 6.36 19.45
CA TRP A 289 20.80 5.46 20.55
C TRP A 289 19.31 5.53 20.93
N LYS A 290 18.59 6.57 20.50
CA LYS A 290 17.15 6.73 20.72
C LYS A 290 16.30 5.93 19.74
N GLN A 291 16.91 5.44 18.65
CA GLN A 291 16.27 4.61 17.63
C GLN A 291 16.95 3.24 17.50
N LEU A 292 17.54 2.74 18.58
CA LEU A 292 18.08 1.39 18.61
C LEU A 292 16.97 0.35 18.42
N SER A 293 17.10 -0.47 17.38
CA SER A 293 16.11 -1.43 16.88
C SER A 293 16.67 -2.85 16.96
N PRO A 294 16.66 -3.49 18.16
CA PRO A 294 16.98 -4.91 18.27
C PRO A 294 15.86 -5.76 17.67
N ARG A 295 16.25 -6.83 17.00
CA ARG A 295 15.35 -7.79 16.36
C ARG A 295 15.85 -9.19 16.57
N PHE A 296 14.94 -10.09 16.87
CA PHE A 296 15.24 -11.48 17.14
C PHE A 296 14.15 -12.39 16.58
N SER A 297 14.54 -13.50 15.97
CA SER A 297 13.61 -14.55 15.55
C SER A 297 14.26 -15.91 15.69
N LEU A 298 13.44 -16.90 15.94
CA LEU A 298 13.86 -18.30 16.03
C LEU A 298 12.81 -19.20 15.41
N SER A 299 13.27 -20.35 14.92
CA SER A 299 12.42 -21.44 14.45
C SER A 299 13.03 -22.77 14.85
N TYR A 300 12.18 -23.70 15.28
CA TYR A 300 12.58 -25.02 15.70
C TYR A 300 11.62 -26.10 15.15
N ASP A 301 12.17 -27.05 14.43
CA ASP A 301 11.43 -28.21 13.96
C ASP A 301 11.25 -29.22 15.10
N LEU A 302 10.07 -29.21 15.73
CA LEU A 302 9.69 -30.15 16.76
C LEU A 302 9.73 -31.60 16.24
N THR A 303 9.18 -31.76 15.04
CA THR A 303 9.19 -33.01 14.28
C THR A 303 9.48 -32.71 12.81
N LYS A 304 9.43 -33.72 11.94
CA LYS A 304 9.49 -33.50 10.48
C LYS A 304 8.28 -32.75 9.93
N GLN A 305 7.20 -32.69 10.68
CA GLN A 305 5.93 -32.10 10.24
C GLN A 305 5.60 -30.82 11.00
N TRP A 306 6.08 -30.64 12.22
CA TRP A 306 5.75 -29.53 13.07
C TRP A 306 6.96 -28.63 13.32
N ALA A 307 6.79 -27.33 13.08
CA ALA A 307 7.77 -26.31 13.41
C ALA A 307 7.14 -25.24 14.29
N LEU A 308 7.91 -24.80 15.29
CA LEU A 308 7.57 -23.69 16.17
C LEU A 308 8.44 -22.48 15.80
N SER A 309 7.83 -21.33 15.69
CA SER A 309 8.54 -20.06 15.41
C SER A 309 8.17 -18.99 16.42
N GLY A 310 9.06 -18.06 16.64
CA GLY A 310 8.80 -16.91 17.50
C GLY A 310 9.70 -15.74 17.13
N SER A 311 9.19 -14.53 17.32
CA SER A 311 9.93 -13.31 17.04
C SER A 311 9.63 -12.21 18.03
N ALA A 312 10.59 -11.30 18.19
CA ALA A 312 10.44 -10.05 18.91
C ALA A 312 11.32 -8.98 18.25
N GLY A 313 10.81 -7.78 18.09
CA GLY A 313 11.57 -6.69 17.50
C GLY A 313 11.01 -5.32 17.85
N LEU A 314 11.90 -4.34 17.90
CA LEU A 314 11.57 -2.94 18.06
C LEU A 314 11.84 -2.24 16.74
N TYR A 315 10.82 -1.60 16.17
CA TYR A 315 10.89 -0.98 14.85
C TYR A 315 10.54 0.50 14.92
N TYR A 316 11.11 1.27 13.99
CA TYR A 316 10.94 2.71 13.93
C TYR A 316 10.57 3.17 12.52
N GLN A 317 9.70 4.18 12.44
CA GLN A 317 9.30 4.83 11.22
C GLN A 317 9.19 6.34 11.42
N LEU A 318 9.58 7.12 10.41
CA LEU A 318 9.35 8.56 10.42
C LEU A 318 7.84 8.87 10.40
N PRO A 319 7.37 9.90 11.11
CA PRO A 319 6.05 10.46 10.88
C PRO A 319 5.85 10.89 9.43
N PRO A 320 4.60 11.00 8.94
CA PRO A 320 4.34 11.47 7.58
C PRO A 320 4.99 12.81 7.28
N TYR A 321 5.50 13.00 6.06
CA TYR A 321 6.13 14.26 5.66
C TYR A 321 5.18 15.45 5.75
N THR A 322 3.88 15.23 5.57
CA THR A 322 2.85 16.26 5.79
C THR A 322 2.86 16.80 7.22
N ALA A 323 3.05 15.93 8.20
CA ALA A 323 3.16 16.28 9.62
C ALA A 323 4.48 16.97 9.94
N LEU A 324 5.61 16.42 9.44
CA LEU A 324 6.94 16.99 9.65
C LEU A 324 7.09 18.35 8.97
N GLY A 325 6.46 18.52 7.81
CA GLY A 325 6.52 19.74 7.00
C GLY A 325 5.53 20.82 7.40
N PHE A 326 4.69 20.61 8.42
CA PHE A 326 3.69 21.59 8.83
C PHE A 326 4.35 22.85 9.42
N LYS A 327 3.97 24.01 8.88
CA LYS A 327 4.50 25.33 9.24
C LYS A 327 3.38 26.25 9.69
N ASP A 328 3.75 27.23 10.52
CA ASP A 328 2.89 28.38 10.82
C ASP A 328 2.91 29.43 9.69
N ASN A 329 2.21 30.54 9.93
CA ASN A 329 2.14 31.65 8.98
C ASN A 329 3.50 32.38 8.79
N ASP A 330 4.42 32.23 9.72
CA ASP A 330 5.78 32.80 9.66
C ASP A 330 6.76 31.86 8.96
N GLY A 331 6.30 30.68 8.51
CA GLY A 331 7.10 29.68 7.82
C GLY A 331 7.95 28.80 8.75
N ILE A 332 7.66 28.80 10.05
CA ILE A 332 8.38 27.99 11.05
C ILE A 332 7.73 26.60 11.16
N TYR A 333 8.55 25.55 11.15
CA TYR A 333 8.07 24.19 11.39
C TYR A 333 7.54 24.02 12.81
N ILE A 334 6.25 23.77 12.94
CA ILE A 334 5.55 23.64 14.23
C ILE A 334 5.85 22.29 14.89
N ASN A 335 5.89 21.21 14.13
CA ASN A 335 5.97 19.86 14.66
C ASN A 335 7.41 19.38 14.92
N LYS A 336 8.31 20.30 15.29
CA LYS A 336 9.73 19.99 15.56
C LYS A 336 9.95 19.04 16.75
N ASN A 337 8.93 18.82 17.58
CA ASN A 337 8.99 17.90 18.72
C ASN A 337 8.58 16.47 18.37
N LEU A 338 8.16 16.22 17.13
CA LEU A 338 7.86 14.86 16.68
C LEU A 338 9.11 13.98 16.77
N LYS A 339 8.88 12.70 17.04
CA LYS A 339 9.89 11.66 17.19
C LYS A 339 9.67 10.59 16.13
N TYR A 340 10.65 9.70 15.95
CA TYR A 340 10.36 8.44 15.26
C TYR A 340 9.22 7.73 15.98
N MET A 341 8.18 7.38 15.22
CA MET A 341 7.16 6.44 15.69
C MET A 341 7.81 5.09 15.95
N GLN A 342 7.35 4.37 16.96
CA GLN A 342 7.92 3.07 17.31
C GLN A 342 6.85 2.01 17.50
N VAL A 343 7.23 0.75 17.29
CA VAL A 343 6.42 -0.41 17.63
C VAL A 343 7.31 -1.51 18.19
N LEU A 344 6.91 -2.07 19.33
CA LEU A 344 7.39 -3.35 19.81
C LEU A 344 6.46 -4.43 19.30
N GLU A 345 7.00 -5.33 18.50
CA GLU A 345 6.25 -6.43 17.91
C GLU A 345 6.76 -7.76 18.44
N THR A 346 5.84 -8.65 18.80
CA THR A 346 6.12 -10.01 19.23
C THR A 346 5.16 -10.96 18.53
N SER A 347 5.65 -12.12 18.13
CA SER A 347 4.82 -13.18 17.55
C SER A 347 5.26 -14.57 18.00
N LEU A 348 4.31 -15.50 17.93
CA LEU A 348 4.52 -16.92 18.15
C LEU A 348 3.71 -17.71 17.14
N GLY A 349 4.38 -18.54 16.36
CA GLY A 349 3.81 -19.30 15.26
C GLY A 349 4.00 -20.81 15.40
N LEU A 350 3.06 -21.55 14.88
CA LEU A 350 3.10 -23.00 14.75
C LEU A 350 2.76 -23.38 13.30
N ASP A 351 3.66 -24.10 12.67
CA ASP A 351 3.51 -24.58 11.29
C ASP A 351 3.39 -26.11 11.28
N TRP A 352 2.46 -26.61 10.48
CA TRP A 352 2.34 -28.01 10.19
C TRP A 352 2.49 -28.27 8.69
N HIS A 353 3.35 -29.22 8.33
CA HIS A 353 3.64 -29.58 6.95
C HIS A 353 3.32 -31.04 6.70
N LEU A 354 2.60 -31.34 5.61
CA LEU A 354 2.46 -32.69 5.10
C LEU A 354 3.18 -32.74 3.75
N GLU A 355 4.41 -33.29 3.79
CA GLU A 355 5.33 -33.25 2.66
C GLU A 355 5.48 -31.79 2.14
N ASP A 356 5.83 -31.61 0.86
CA ASP A 356 5.89 -30.29 0.23
C ASP A 356 4.54 -29.82 -0.35
N ARG A 357 3.45 -30.54 -0.03
CA ARG A 357 2.14 -30.33 -0.67
C ARG A 357 1.17 -29.52 0.15
N LEU A 358 1.15 -29.72 1.46
CA LEU A 358 0.20 -29.05 2.35
C LEU A 358 0.94 -28.41 3.51
N MET A 359 0.69 -27.12 3.73
CA MET A 359 1.14 -26.35 4.88
C MET A 359 -0.04 -25.68 5.53
N ILE A 360 -0.12 -25.79 6.85
CA ILE A 360 -1.05 -25.02 7.69
C ILE A 360 -0.20 -24.28 8.72
N SER A 361 -0.38 -22.99 8.80
CA SER A 361 0.27 -22.15 9.81
C SER A 361 -0.74 -21.38 10.66
N ALA A 362 -0.39 -21.15 11.91
CA ALA A 362 -1.13 -20.26 12.80
C ALA A 362 -0.11 -19.43 13.59
N GLU A 363 -0.26 -18.12 13.57
CA GLU A 363 0.60 -17.17 14.28
C GLU A 363 -0.25 -16.21 15.12
N GLY A 364 0.06 -16.11 16.41
CA GLY A 364 -0.44 -15.03 17.26
C GLY A 364 0.55 -13.88 17.28
N PHE A 365 0.06 -12.64 17.17
CA PHE A 365 0.90 -11.45 17.18
C PHE A 365 0.38 -10.38 18.13
N LEU A 366 1.32 -9.58 18.65
CA LEU A 366 1.06 -8.38 19.44
C LEU A 366 2.00 -7.26 18.99
N LYS A 367 1.43 -6.11 18.61
CA LYS A 367 2.13 -4.88 18.26
C LYS A 367 1.76 -3.79 19.25
N GLN A 368 2.75 -3.24 19.94
CA GLN A 368 2.59 -2.14 20.88
C GLN A 368 3.23 -0.88 20.32
N TYR A 369 2.37 0.06 19.91
CA TYR A 369 2.78 1.33 19.32
C TYR A 369 3.07 2.38 20.39
N GLY A 370 4.06 3.21 20.13
CA GLY A 370 4.42 4.35 20.96
C GLY A 370 4.93 5.52 20.13
N ARG A 371 5.00 6.69 20.74
CA ARG A 371 5.43 7.94 20.10
C ARG A 371 4.59 8.29 18.86
N MET A 372 3.31 7.84 18.84
CA MET A 372 2.42 8.10 17.71
C MET A 372 1.92 9.54 17.75
N PRO A 373 1.75 10.20 16.58
CA PRO A 373 1.24 11.55 16.51
C PRO A 373 -0.20 11.67 17.00
N LEU A 374 -0.45 12.60 17.92
CA LEU A 374 -1.76 12.98 18.43
C LEU A 374 -2.07 14.39 18.00
N SER A 375 -3.26 14.62 17.43
CA SER A 375 -3.75 15.95 17.10
C SER A 375 -4.05 16.74 18.37
N VAL A 376 -3.49 17.95 18.46
CA VAL A 376 -3.75 18.86 19.57
C VAL A 376 -5.14 19.51 19.43
N ARG A 377 -5.60 19.70 18.20
CA ARG A 377 -6.86 20.38 17.90
C ARG A 377 -8.09 19.58 18.35
N ASP A 378 -8.14 18.31 17.99
CA ASP A 378 -9.32 17.46 18.21
C ASP A 378 -9.05 16.31 19.19
N ASN A 379 -7.82 16.18 19.67
CA ASN A 379 -7.41 15.12 20.58
C ASN A 379 -7.62 13.71 20.01
N ILE A 380 -7.55 13.56 18.68
CA ILE A 380 -7.67 12.28 17.98
C ILE A 380 -6.27 11.82 17.53
N PRO A 381 -5.92 10.53 17.76
CA PRO A 381 -4.69 9.97 17.21
C PRO A 381 -4.70 10.01 15.69
N LEU A 382 -3.60 10.42 15.06
CA LEU A 382 -3.52 10.52 13.60
C LEU A 382 -3.80 9.16 12.92
N ALA A 383 -3.43 8.06 13.56
CA ALA A 383 -3.70 6.70 13.08
C ALA A 383 -5.19 6.29 13.09
N CYS A 384 -6.05 7.04 13.80
CA CYS A 384 -7.50 6.82 13.80
C CYS A 384 -8.21 7.67 12.73
N LYS A 385 -7.54 8.68 12.16
CA LYS A 385 -8.09 9.51 11.08
C LYS A 385 -7.99 8.71 9.77
N GLY A 386 -9.07 8.73 9.01
CA GLY A 386 -9.09 8.11 7.68
C GLY A 386 -8.32 8.92 6.63
N ASP A 387 -8.27 8.39 5.43
CA ASP A 387 -7.70 9.07 4.27
C ASP A 387 -8.66 10.14 3.73
N ASP A 388 -8.08 11.21 3.18
CA ASP A 388 -8.79 12.26 2.45
C ASP A 388 -8.00 12.56 1.16
N TYR A 389 -8.68 13.11 0.15
CA TYR A 389 -8.04 13.60 -1.08
C TYR A 389 -7.20 14.87 -0.87
N GLY A 390 -7.37 15.54 0.25
CA GLY A 390 -6.57 16.66 0.69
C GLY A 390 -5.26 16.25 1.39
N THR A 391 -4.74 17.12 2.21
CA THR A 391 -3.52 16.88 3.00
C THR A 391 -3.91 16.47 4.42
N VAL A 392 -3.44 15.30 4.87
CA VAL A 392 -3.66 14.77 6.23
C VAL A 392 -2.40 14.98 7.06
N GLY A 393 -2.56 15.39 8.32
CA GLY A 393 -1.44 15.64 9.24
C GLY A 393 -0.85 17.04 9.18
N ASN A 394 -1.42 17.96 8.38
CA ASN A 394 -1.07 19.39 8.31
C ASN A 394 -1.68 20.18 9.48
N GLU A 395 -1.38 19.74 10.69
CA GLU A 395 -1.88 20.31 11.95
C GLU A 395 -0.86 20.17 13.07
N VAL A 396 -1.12 20.83 14.21
CA VAL A 396 -0.25 20.71 15.39
C VAL A 396 -0.38 19.31 15.99
N LEU A 397 0.76 18.61 16.08
CA LEU A 397 0.85 17.24 16.55
C LEU A 397 1.86 17.10 17.69
N ILE A 398 1.60 16.17 18.60
CA ILE A 398 2.52 15.78 19.67
C ILE A 398 2.76 14.26 19.65
N PRO A 399 4.00 13.76 19.94
CA PRO A 399 4.37 12.34 19.83
C PRO A 399 4.08 11.58 21.13
N THR A 400 2.87 11.69 21.65
CA THR A 400 2.52 11.15 22.99
C THR A 400 1.61 9.94 22.95
N GLU A 401 1.07 9.61 21.76
CA GLU A 401 0.04 8.59 21.67
C GLU A 401 0.62 7.17 21.68
N ARG A 402 -0.16 6.25 22.24
CA ARG A 402 0.09 4.83 22.29
C ARG A 402 -1.07 4.07 21.68
N GLY A 403 -0.76 2.91 21.12
CA GLY A 403 -1.75 2.02 20.56
C GLY A 403 -1.31 0.58 20.61
N ARG A 404 -2.20 -0.30 20.22
CA ARG A 404 -1.93 -1.73 20.11
C ARG A 404 -2.68 -2.34 18.94
N ALA A 405 -2.06 -3.32 18.30
CA ALA A 405 -2.74 -4.23 17.41
C ALA A 405 -2.37 -5.66 17.81
N TYR A 406 -3.36 -6.54 17.84
CA TYR A 406 -3.15 -7.92 18.24
C TYR A 406 -4.14 -8.82 17.53
N GLY A 407 -3.75 -10.08 17.34
CA GLY A 407 -4.61 -11.01 16.64
C GLY A 407 -3.97 -12.35 16.39
N ILE A 408 -4.66 -13.14 15.57
CA ILE A 408 -4.23 -14.45 15.10
C ILE A 408 -4.34 -14.45 13.59
N GLU A 409 -3.29 -14.89 12.93
CA GLU A 409 -3.24 -15.15 11.50
C GLU A 409 -3.15 -16.66 11.26
N THR A 410 -3.96 -17.16 10.34
CA THR A 410 -3.88 -18.55 9.91
C THR A 410 -3.72 -18.59 8.39
N MET A 411 -2.93 -19.52 7.90
CA MET A 411 -2.75 -19.75 6.48
C MET A 411 -2.80 -21.25 6.19
N LEU A 412 -3.51 -21.59 5.12
CA LEU A 412 -3.49 -22.92 4.52
C LEU A 412 -2.99 -22.80 3.09
N ARG A 413 -1.97 -23.52 2.74
CA ARG A 413 -1.46 -23.64 1.38
C ARG A 413 -1.44 -25.10 0.98
N TRP A 414 -2.16 -25.42 -0.09
CA TRP A 414 -2.25 -26.77 -0.62
C TRP A 414 -1.98 -26.74 -2.12
N GLN A 415 -0.95 -27.46 -2.53
CA GLN A 415 -0.57 -27.51 -3.93
C GLN A 415 -0.24 -28.92 -4.38
N VAL A 416 -0.72 -29.28 -5.57
CA VAL A 416 -0.32 -30.48 -6.31
C VAL A 416 0.24 -30.02 -7.64
N PRO A 417 1.56 -30.16 -7.88
CA PRO A 417 2.20 -29.68 -9.09
C PRO A 417 1.46 -30.14 -10.35
N GLY A 418 1.19 -29.20 -11.27
CA GLY A 418 0.50 -29.46 -12.52
C GLY A 418 -1.02 -29.68 -12.43
N GLN A 419 -1.59 -29.78 -11.23
CA GLN A 419 -3.03 -30.02 -11.02
C GLN A 419 -3.73 -28.83 -10.39
N PHE A 420 -3.34 -28.45 -9.17
CA PHE A 420 -3.95 -27.31 -8.50
C PHE A 420 -3.02 -26.62 -7.50
N ASN A 421 -3.34 -25.37 -7.24
CA ASN A 421 -2.77 -24.55 -6.20
C ASN A 421 -3.93 -23.88 -5.44
N PHE A 422 -3.94 -24.01 -4.12
CA PHE A 422 -4.96 -23.44 -3.25
C PHE A 422 -4.28 -22.74 -2.07
N VAL A 423 -4.70 -21.49 -1.78
CA VAL A 423 -4.22 -20.70 -0.65
C VAL A 423 -5.43 -20.08 0.05
N SER A 424 -5.49 -20.23 1.36
CA SER A 424 -6.46 -19.55 2.21
C SER A 424 -5.73 -18.87 3.36
N SER A 425 -6.12 -17.66 3.70
CA SER A 425 -5.65 -16.95 4.88
C SER A 425 -6.81 -16.31 5.62
N LEU A 426 -6.78 -16.41 6.95
CA LEU A 426 -7.72 -15.74 7.84
C LEU A 426 -6.93 -15.00 8.92
N THR A 427 -7.17 -13.69 9.01
CA THR A 427 -6.65 -12.84 10.08
C THR A 427 -7.81 -12.37 10.94
N LEU A 428 -7.74 -12.63 12.24
CA LEU A 428 -8.65 -12.10 13.27
C LEU A 428 -7.85 -11.12 14.12
N PHE A 429 -8.26 -9.86 14.17
CA PHE A 429 -7.44 -8.82 14.80
C PHE A 429 -8.24 -7.66 15.38
N ARG A 430 -7.57 -6.90 16.24
CA ARG A 430 -7.99 -5.58 16.72
C ARG A 430 -6.83 -4.61 16.56
N SER A 431 -7.17 -3.37 16.24
CA SER A 431 -6.21 -2.25 16.13
C SER A 431 -6.83 -1.00 16.73
N GLU A 432 -6.23 -0.50 17.80
CA GLU A 432 -6.78 0.62 18.56
C GLU A 432 -5.69 1.54 19.13
N PHE A 433 -6.01 2.81 19.25
CA PHE A 433 -5.18 3.85 19.84
C PHE A 433 -6.01 4.58 20.88
N ARG A 434 -5.57 4.60 22.14
CA ARG A 434 -6.32 5.16 23.27
C ARG A 434 -7.76 4.62 23.32
N ASP A 435 -7.94 3.32 23.14
CA ASP A 435 -9.24 2.63 23.08
C ASP A 435 -10.18 3.09 21.93
N ILE A 436 -9.69 3.93 21.02
CA ILE A 436 -10.37 4.29 19.78
C ILE A 436 -9.92 3.31 18.70
N PRO A 437 -10.84 2.60 18.02
CA PRO A 437 -10.49 1.76 16.89
C PRO A 437 -9.78 2.59 15.81
N SER A 438 -8.67 2.06 15.26
CA SER A 438 -8.04 2.67 14.11
C SER A 438 -8.98 2.60 12.89
N ALA A 439 -8.78 3.46 11.90
CA ALA A 439 -9.58 3.45 10.67
C ALA A 439 -9.56 2.09 9.93
N TRP A 440 -8.60 1.24 10.25
CA TRP A 440 -8.35 -0.06 9.61
C TRP A 440 -8.72 -1.26 10.49
N ASP A 441 -9.43 -1.06 11.61
CA ASP A 441 -9.86 -2.14 12.52
C ASP A 441 -11.04 -2.93 11.95
N ASN A 442 -10.83 -3.64 10.86
CA ASN A 442 -11.86 -4.46 10.21
C ASN A 442 -12.24 -5.73 10.99
N ARG A 443 -11.54 -6.08 12.06
CA ARG A 443 -11.69 -7.25 12.92
C ARG A 443 -11.33 -8.58 12.27
N PHE A 444 -11.67 -8.80 11.02
CA PHE A 444 -11.27 -10.01 10.30
C PHE A 444 -11.09 -9.75 8.81
N ILE A 445 -10.19 -10.54 8.21
CA ILE A 445 -9.96 -10.60 6.77
C ILE A 445 -9.78 -12.07 6.40
N LEU A 446 -10.63 -12.57 5.51
CA LEU A 446 -10.52 -13.90 4.91
C LEU A 446 -10.22 -13.74 3.41
N ASN A 447 -9.15 -14.37 2.95
CA ASN A 447 -8.85 -14.52 1.54
C ASN A 447 -8.72 -16.00 1.21
N VAL A 448 -9.39 -16.41 0.14
CA VAL A 448 -9.30 -17.76 -0.41
C VAL A 448 -9.04 -17.65 -1.90
N SER A 449 -8.02 -18.31 -2.40
CA SER A 449 -7.73 -18.35 -3.82
C SER A 449 -7.30 -19.73 -4.24
N GLY A 450 -7.68 -20.13 -5.46
CA GLY A 450 -7.29 -21.40 -6.00
C GLY A 450 -7.27 -21.39 -7.52
N THR A 451 -6.39 -22.21 -8.09
CA THR A 451 -6.29 -22.43 -9.53
C THR A 451 -6.23 -23.92 -9.77
N PHE A 452 -7.06 -24.41 -10.68
CA PHE A 452 -7.14 -25.80 -11.11
C PHE A 452 -6.77 -25.90 -12.58
N ASN A 453 -5.79 -26.75 -12.88
CA ASN A 453 -5.41 -27.09 -14.25
C ASN A 453 -6.22 -28.29 -14.69
N LEU A 454 -7.04 -28.08 -15.70
CA LEU A 454 -7.89 -29.12 -16.29
C LEU A 454 -7.22 -29.77 -17.50
N SER A 455 -7.85 -30.84 -18.00
CA SER A 455 -7.41 -31.50 -19.23
C SER A 455 -7.44 -30.50 -20.40
N ARG A 456 -6.66 -30.82 -21.46
CA ARG A 456 -6.60 -30.03 -22.70
C ARG A 456 -6.17 -28.56 -22.49
N ARG A 457 -5.36 -28.29 -21.43
CA ARG A 457 -4.76 -26.97 -21.17
C ARG A 457 -5.78 -25.87 -20.85
N TRP A 458 -6.86 -26.24 -20.20
CA TRP A 458 -7.75 -25.31 -19.52
C TRP A 458 -7.25 -25.08 -18.09
N SER A 459 -7.42 -23.87 -17.60
CA SER A 459 -7.20 -23.53 -16.20
C SER A 459 -8.36 -22.69 -15.71
N ILE A 460 -8.82 -22.97 -14.49
CA ILE A 460 -9.88 -22.19 -13.83
C ILE A 460 -9.33 -21.70 -12.50
N GLY A 461 -9.40 -20.39 -12.28
CA GLY A 461 -9.05 -19.72 -11.04
C GLY A 461 -10.26 -19.10 -10.36
N GLY A 462 -10.23 -19.08 -9.04
CA GLY A 462 -11.22 -18.36 -8.23
C GLY A 462 -10.53 -17.65 -7.07
N LYS A 463 -11.09 -16.51 -6.67
CA LYS A 463 -10.65 -15.75 -5.49
C LYS A 463 -11.86 -15.24 -4.75
N LEU A 464 -11.94 -15.55 -3.45
CA LEU A 464 -12.90 -15.00 -2.51
C LEU A 464 -12.17 -14.10 -1.52
N SER A 465 -12.63 -12.87 -1.36
CA SER A 465 -12.22 -11.96 -0.28
C SER A 465 -13.44 -11.65 0.58
N TYR A 466 -13.34 -11.86 1.90
CA TYR A 466 -14.39 -11.54 2.85
C TYR A 466 -13.79 -10.73 4.00
N ILE A 467 -14.25 -9.48 4.14
CA ILE A 467 -13.64 -8.48 5.01
C ILE A 467 -14.69 -7.93 5.96
N GLY A 468 -14.35 -7.83 7.23
CA GLY A 468 -15.17 -7.20 8.25
C GLY A 468 -15.35 -5.71 7.97
N GLY A 469 -16.47 -5.15 8.43
CA GLY A 469 -16.78 -3.74 8.26
C GLY A 469 -15.76 -2.84 8.96
N ALA A 470 -15.27 -1.82 8.26
CA ALA A 470 -14.42 -0.79 8.83
C ALA A 470 -15.20 0.05 9.86
N PRO A 471 -14.55 0.56 10.92
CA PRO A 471 -15.17 1.50 11.83
C PRO A 471 -15.39 2.86 11.17
N TYR A 472 -16.43 3.56 11.60
CA TYR A 472 -16.70 4.94 11.20
C TYR A 472 -17.27 5.76 12.34
N THR A 473 -17.18 7.08 12.22
CA THR A 473 -17.72 8.05 13.16
C THR A 473 -19.12 8.45 12.70
N PRO A 474 -20.18 8.29 13.52
CA PRO A 474 -21.52 8.70 13.15
C PRO A 474 -21.61 10.22 13.02
N TYR A 475 -22.62 10.68 12.30
CA TYR A 475 -22.92 12.11 12.23
C TYR A 475 -23.69 12.59 13.47
N ASP A 476 -23.42 13.82 13.86
CA ASP A 476 -24.27 14.59 14.78
C ASP A 476 -25.46 15.16 13.98
N GLU A 477 -26.56 14.40 13.97
CA GLU A 477 -27.76 14.74 13.19
C GLU A 477 -28.42 16.01 13.70
N ASP A 478 -28.44 16.21 15.01
CA ASP A 478 -29.01 17.42 15.61
C ASP A 478 -28.28 18.68 15.17
N LYS A 479 -26.98 18.68 15.25
CA LYS A 479 -26.15 19.79 14.79
C LYS A 479 -26.19 19.95 13.27
N SER A 480 -26.16 18.85 12.53
CA SER A 480 -26.17 18.87 11.07
C SER A 480 -27.49 19.39 10.49
N SER A 481 -28.62 19.21 11.19
CA SER A 481 -29.93 19.69 10.73
C SER A 481 -30.12 21.20 10.96
N LEU A 482 -29.41 21.84 11.89
CA LEU A 482 -29.51 23.28 12.13
C LEU A 482 -29.15 24.06 10.87
N VAL A 483 -30.04 24.98 10.46
CA VAL A 483 -29.87 25.80 9.23
C VAL A 483 -28.55 26.58 9.25
N GLU A 484 -28.24 27.27 10.35
CA GLU A 484 -27.01 28.03 10.50
C GLU A 484 -25.76 27.14 10.45
N ALA A 485 -25.78 26.00 11.15
CA ALA A 485 -24.68 25.05 11.17
C ALA A 485 -24.43 24.43 9.79
N TRP A 486 -25.50 24.01 9.13
CA TRP A 486 -25.39 23.47 7.77
C TRP A 486 -24.83 24.51 6.79
N ASN A 487 -25.38 25.73 6.82
CA ASN A 487 -24.93 26.80 5.92
C ASN A 487 -23.46 27.22 6.17
N ALA A 488 -22.95 26.99 7.38
CA ALA A 488 -21.57 27.31 7.72
C ALA A 488 -20.54 26.39 7.04
N GLN A 489 -20.89 25.13 6.75
CA GLN A 489 -19.92 24.20 6.13
C GLN A 489 -20.46 23.38 4.95
N GLY A 490 -21.78 23.35 4.69
CA GLY A 490 -22.39 22.66 3.54
C GLY A 490 -22.25 21.13 3.54
N ARG A 491 -21.96 20.56 4.70
CA ARG A 491 -21.76 19.13 4.91
C ARG A 491 -22.15 18.76 6.35
N PRO A 492 -22.45 17.46 6.63
CA PRO A 492 -22.80 17.04 7.98
C PRO A 492 -21.63 17.20 8.96
N TYR A 493 -21.95 17.36 10.24
CA TYR A 493 -21.01 17.34 11.35
C TYR A 493 -20.86 15.93 11.87
N TYR A 494 -19.65 15.52 12.20
CA TYR A 494 -19.39 14.26 12.88
C TYR A 494 -19.59 14.40 14.39
N ASP A 495 -20.12 13.37 15.02
CA ASP A 495 -20.14 13.23 16.48
C ASP A 495 -18.77 12.72 16.98
N TYR A 496 -17.87 13.65 17.26
CA TYR A 496 -16.53 13.32 17.73
C TYR A 496 -16.50 12.65 19.11
N SER A 497 -17.60 12.66 19.87
CA SER A 497 -17.70 11.90 21.14
C SER A 497 -17.82 10.40 20.89
N LYS A 498 -18.24 10.01 19.69
CA LYS A 498 -18.40 8.62 19.22
C LYS A 498 -17.43 8.28 18.09
N TYR A 499 -16.19 8.73 18.20
CA TYR A 499 -15.20 8.56 17.14
C TYR A 499 -14.95 7.06 16.86
N ASN A 500 -15.16 6.62 15.59
CA ASN A 500 -15.00 5.24 15.13
C ASN A 500 -15.76 4.17 15.95
N THR A 501 -16.91 4.51 16.54
CA THR A 501 -17.70 3.55 17.33
C THR A 501 -18.62 2.67 16.50
N GLU A 502 -19.11 3.19 15.37
CA GLU A 502 -20.00 2.47 14.47
C GLU A 502 -19.22 1.63 13.44
N ARG A 503 -19.86 0.67 12.80
CA ARG A 503 -19.22 -0.20 11.82
C ARG A 503 -20.04 -0.36 10.56
N LEU A 504 -19.33 -0.34 9.45
CA LEU A 504 -19.89 -0.69 8.14
C LEU A 504 -20.24 -2.18 8.09
N PRO A 505 -21.16 -2.59 7.20
CA PRO A 505 -21.40 -3.99 6.92
C PRO A 505 -20.16 -4.70 6.37
N ASN A 506 -20.09 -6.01 6.60
CA ASN A 506 -19.06 -6.84 6.01
C ASN A 506 -19.19 -6.87 4.49
N PHE A 507 -18.06 -7.03 3.82
CA PHE A 507 -17.99 -7.07 2.35
C PHE A 507 -17.39 -8.37 1.87
N ALA A 508 -18.05 -8.99 0.88
CA ALA A 508 -17.56 -10.19 0.20
C ALA A 508 -17.45 -9.92 -1.30
N GLN A 509 -16.33 -10.33 -1.90
CA GLN A 509 -16.10 -10.26 -3.34
C GLN A 509 -15.62 -11.62 -3.85
N PHE A 510 -16.20 -12.08 -4.94
CA PHE A 510 -15.80 -13.30 -5.60
C PHE A 510 -15.39 -13.00 -7.06
N ASP A 511 -14.18 -13.43 -7.42
CA ASP A 511 -13.58 -13.25 -8.73
C ASP A 511 -13.36 -14.63 -9.36
N VAL A 512 -13.58 -14.74 -10.67
CA VAL A 512 -13.39 -15.99 -11.43
C VAL A 512 -12.58 -15.70 -12.69
N ARG A 513 -11.62 -16.58 -12.96
CA ARG A 513 -10.81 -16.51 -14.17
C ARG A 513 -10.75 -17.88 -14.86
N ILE A 514 -10.87 -17.87 -16.17
CA ILE A 514 -10.75 -19.05 -17.03
C ILE A 514 -9.68 -18.76 -18.08
N ASP A 515 -8.71 -19.63 -18.19
CA ASP A 515 -7.63 -19.54 -19.18
C ASP A 515 -7.63 -20.78 -20.09
N LYS A 516 -7.27 -20.56 -21.36
CA LYS A 516 -7.07 -21.59 -22.37
C LYS A 516 -5.80 -21.31 -23.14
N SER A 517 -4.90 -22.29 -23.22
CA SER A 517 -3.63 -22.17 -23.96
C SER A 517 -3.59 -23.10 -25.17
N PHE A 518 -3.02 -22.61 -26.26
CA PHE A 518 -2.73 -23.33 -27.49
C PHE A 518 -1.24 -23.20 -27.79
N TYR A 519 -0.56 -24.34 -28.02
CA TYR A 519 0.86 -24.35 -28.31
C TYR A 519 1.09 -24.68 -29.76
N PHE A 520 1.78 -23.80 -30.45
CA PHE A 520 2.22 -23.96 -31.84
C PHE A 520 3.74 -24.15 -31.86
N HIS A 521 4.29 -24.46 -33.01
CA HIS A 521 5.72 -24.74 -33.13
C HIS A 521 6.62 -23.58 -32.68
N ARG A 522 6.19 -22.32 -32.90
CA ARG A 522 6.99 -21.10 -32.60
C ARG A 522 6.34 -20.16 -31.59
N CYS A 523 5.12 -20.41 -31.21
CA CYS A 523 4.43 -19.52 -30.27
C CYS A 523 3.39 -20.27 -29.43
N MET A 524 3.05 -19.66 -28.30
CA MET A 524 1.91 -20.03 -27.49
C MET A 524 0.86 -18.92 -27.60
N VAL A 525 -0.40 -19.31 -27.81
CA VAL A 525 -1.54 -18.37 -27.81
C VAL A 525 -2.44 -18.73 -26.65
N GLY A 526 -2.68 -17.78 -25.78
CA GLY A 526 -3.56 -17.89 -24.62
C GLY A 526 -4.78 -17.00 -24.75
N PHE A 527 -5.93 -17.50 -24.33
CA PHE A 527 -7.15 -16.72 -24.15
C PHE A 527 -7.52 -16.73 -22.68
N TYR A 528 -8.02 -15.63 -22.16
CA TYR A 528 -8.57 -15.59 -20.81
C TYR A 528 -9.89 -14.82 -20.77
N ILE A 529 -10.71 -15.22 -19.81
CA ILE A 529 -11.88 -14.51 -19.33
C ILE A 529 -11.68 -14.32 -17.84
N ASP A 530 -11.70 -13.08 -17.39
CA ASP A 530 -11.57 -12.69 -15.99
C ASP A 530 -12.80 -11.85 -15.61
N ILE A 531 -13.53 -12.28 -14.60
CA ILE A 531 -14.72 -11.59 -14.11
C ILE A 531 -14.49 -11.28 -12.64
N GLN A 532 -14.20 -10.02 -12.36
CA GLN A 532 -14.07 -9.55 -10.99
C GLN A 532 -15.46 -9.19 -10.45
N ASN A 533 -15.66 -9.49 -9.15
CA ASN A 533 -16.93 -9.26 -8.45
C ASN A 533 -18.13 -9.89 -9.19
N ILE A 534 -18.02 -11.15 -9.58
CA ILE A 534 -19.05 -11.87 -10.36
C ILE A 534 -20.43 -11.87 -9.65
N THR A 535 -20.45 -11.75 -8.33
CA THR A 535 -21.67 -11.67 -7.52
C THR A 535 -22.33 -10.29 -7.55
N GLY A 536 -21.67 -9.28 -8.10
CA GLY A 536 -22.17 -7.89 -8.09
C GLY A 536 -22.27 -7.30 -6.69
N SER A 537 -21.44 -7.78 -5.76
CA SER A 537 -21.45 -7.32 -4.36
C SER A 537 -21.18 -5.83 -4.26
N LYS A 538 -21.88 -5.13 -3.37
CA LYS A 538 -21.73 -3.71 -3.12
C LYS A 538 -20.97 -3.48 -1.81
N LEU A 539 -19.86 -2.72 -1.90
CA LEU A 539 -19.17 -2.18 -0.75
C LEU A 539 -19.97 -0.99 -0.23
N LYS A 540 -20.54 -1.14 0.96
CA LYS A 540 -21.30 -0.08 1.61
C LYS A 540 -20.37 0.83 2.37
N GLN A 541 -20.62 2.13 2.25
CA GLN A 541 -20.01 3.19 3.04
C GLN A 541 -21.03 3.79 3.99
N GLN A 542 -20.61 4.73 4.82
CA GLN A 542 -21.54 5.49 5.66
C GLN A 542 -22.51 6.28 4.79
N ASP A 543 -23.81 6.11 5.04
CA ASP A 543 -24.84 6.91 4.37
C ASP A 543 -24.61 8.39 4.67
N VAL A 544 -24.68 9.23 3.66
CA VAL A 544 -24.44 10.67 3.81
C VAL A 544 -25.74 11.39 4.13
N ILE A 545 -25.74 12.20 5.17
CA ILE A 545 -26.83 13.08 5.51
C ILE A 545 -26.71 14.35 4.66
N MET A 546 -27.79 14.72 3.97
CA MET A 546 -27.85 15.92 3.14
C MET A 546 -29.10 16.75 3.47
N SER A 547 -28.95 18.06 3.44
CA SER A 547 -30.08 18.98 3.52
C SER A 547 -30.91 18.93 2.23
N THR A 548 -32.25 18.91 2.37
CA THR A 548 -33.16 19.10 1.23
C THR A 548 -33.34 20.55 0.85
N GLY A 549 -32.78 21.51 1.61
CA GLY A 549 -33.02 22.94 1.48
C GLY A 549 -34.37 23.42 2.03
N VAL A 550 -35.23 22.49 2.50
CA VAL A 550 -36.55 22.81 3.06
C VAL A 550 -36.44 22.91 4.58
N ILE A 551 -36.90 24.01 5.16
CA ILE A 551 -36.93 24.21 6.63
C ILE A 551 -38.19 23.53 7.17
N GLU A 552 -38.02 22.58 8.10
CA GLU A 552 -39.11 21.82 8.71
C GLU A 552 -39.94 22.64 9.71
N ASN A 553 -39.27 23.53 10.42
CA ASN A 553 -39.82 24.33 11.51
C ASN A 553 -39.65 25.85 11.27
N PRO A 554 -40.21 26.43 10.19
CA PRO A 554 -39.95 27.82 9.82
C PRO A 554 -40.43 28.85 10.84
N SER A 555 -41.34 28.44 11.76
CA SER A 555 -41.85 29.28 12.84
C SER A 555 -40.93 29.33 14.08
N ALA A 556 -39.89 28.52 14.15
CA ALA A 556 -38.92 28.54 15.24
C ALA A 556 -37.99 29.76 15.14
N PRO A 557 -37.36 30.16 16.24
CA PRO A 557 -36.27 31.15 16.21
C PRO A 557 -35.18 30.78 15.21
N ILE A 558 -34.54 31.75 14.57
CA ILE A 558 -33.56 31.51 13.50
C ILE A 558 -32.48 30.49 13.91
N GLY A 559 -31.93 30.60 15.13
CA GLY A 559 -30.92 29.68 15.65
C GLY A 559 -31.42 28.25 15.95
N GLU A 560 -32.74 28.02 15.92
CA GLU A 560 -33.38 26.73 16.18
C GLU A 560 -34.03 26.14 14.91
N GLN A 561 -33.98 26.87 13.81
CA GLN A 561 -34.52 26.38 12.54
C GLN A 561 -33.71 25.19 12.03
N ARG A 562 -34.42 24.18 11.49
CA ARG A 562 -33.83 22.93 11.02
C ARG A 562 -34.23 22.66 9.58
N TYR A 563 -33.26 22.20 8.79
CA TYR A 563 -33.53 21.63 7.48
C TYR A 563 -34.13 20.23 7.62
N LYS A 564 -35.05 19.91 6.74
CA LYS A 564 -35.42 18.52 6.47
C LYS A 564 -34.21 17.82 5.87
N MET A 565 -33.74 16.78 6.54
CA MET A 565 -32.57 16.01 6.11
C MET A 565 -33.01 14.80 5.28
N LYS A 566 -32.17 14.39 4.32
CA LYS A 566 -32.30 13.14 3.59
C LYS A 566 -31.00 12.34 3.70
N TYR A 567 -31.15 11.01 3.60
CA TYR A 567 -30.01 10.10 3.61
C TYR A 567 -29.73 9.64 2.18
N LEU A 568 -28.50 9.79 1.76
CA LEU A 568 -28.01 9.28 0.50
C LEU A 568 -27.17 8.04 0.78
N LYS A 569 -27.65 6.89 0.31
CA LYS A 569 -26.92 5.62 0.43
C LYS A 569 -25.64 5.67 -0.39
N GLN A 570 -24.55 5.26 0.23
CA GLN A 570 -23.26 5.19 -0.43
C GLN A 570 -22.86 3.73 -0.62
N GLU A 571 -22.92 3.28 -1.86
CA GLU A 571 -22.56 1.91 -2.25
C GLU A 571 -21.69 1.95 -3.49
N SER A 572 -20.58 1.24 -3.49
CA SER A 572 -19.71 1.09 -4.66
C SER A 572 -19.46 -0.39 -4.96
N GLY A 573 -19.32 -0.72 -6.21
CA GLY A 573 -19.04 -2.07 -6.66
C GLY A 573 -19.85 -2.42 -7.91
N THR A 574 -19.16 -2.97 -8.88
CA THR A 574 -19.76 -3.44 -10.13
C THR A 574 -19.06 -4.71 -10.57
N VAL A 575 -19.70 -5.48 -11.43
CA VAL A 575 -19.08 -6.62 -12.10
C VAL A 575 -18.15 -6.06 -13.18
N LEU A 576 -16.87 -6.46 -13.13
CA LEU A 576 -15.86 -6.04 -14.10
C LEU A 576 -15.42 -7.24 -14.95
N PRO A 577 -16.05 -7.46 -16.12
CA PRO A 577 -15.61 -8.49 -17.04
C PRO A 577 -14.42 -8.02 -17.85
N SER A 578 -13.44 -8.90 -18.03
CA SER A 578 -12.28 -8.69 -18.90
C SER A 578 -12.02 -9.96 -19.71
N ILE A 579 -11.76 -9.77 -20.98
CA ILE A 579 -11.31 -10.84 -21.88
C ILE A 579 -9.98 -10.43 -22.50
N GLY A 580 -9.15 -11.38 -22.83
CA GLY A 580 -7.89 -11.06 -23.48
C GLY A 580 -7.25 -12.22 -24.23
N LEU A 581 -6.35 -11.81 -25.10
CA LEU A 581 -5.51 -12.67 -25.94
C LEU A 581 -4.05 -12.43 -25.56
N THR A 582 -3.30 -13.48 -25.36
CA THR A 582 -1.86 -13.43 -25.10
C THR A 582 -1.14 -14.24 -26.16
N VAL A 583 -0.06 -13.70 -26.71
CA VAL A 583 0.84 -14.38 -27.63
C VAL A 583 2.25 -14.33 -27.06
N GLU A 584 2.87 -15.50 -26.89
CA GLU A 584 4.26 -15.65 -26.43
C GLU A 584 5.07 -16.36 -27.53
N PHE A 585 6.22 -15.81 -27.91
CA PHE A 585 7.05 -16.30 -29.01
C PHE A 585 8.55 -16.06 -28.74
#